data_79a8be910b0a22ebff92e8541d006bdf
#
_entry.id   79a8be910b0a22ebff92e8541d006bdf
#
_cell.length_a   1.000
_cell.length_b   1.000
_cell.length_c   1.000
_cell.angle_alpha   90.00
_cell.angle_beta   90.00
_cell.angle_gamma   90.00
#
_symmetry.space_group_name_H-M   'P 1'
#
loop_
_entity.id
_entity.type
_entity.pdbx_description
1 polymer ?
#
loop_
_entity_poly.entity_id
_entity_poly.type
_entity_poly.pdbx_seq_one_letter_code
_entity_poly.pdbx_strand_id
1 'polypeptide(L)'
;HLINNLNYNAPNQLKELFDKSLKETGVFKNAIDIGCGTGLSGSPFYKKIENFVGIDLSENMLTIAKKKNIYNRLVNGDANLALKNEKKIYDLIISVDTFIYIGNLEAIFENIKKISITESFFIFTTEHYYGDKFKLNKSGRYSHSYDYIKKILDINSFKILNFEESNLRKEKGKW
;
A
#
# COMPACT_ATOMS: atom_id res chain seq x y z
N HIS A 1 -12.85 -5.26 14.56
CA HIS A 1 -14.06 -4.91 13.78
C HIS A 1 -13.88 -5.20 12.29
N LEU A 2 -12.81 -4.69 11.67
CA LEU A 2 -12.53 -4.93 10.22
C LEU A 2 -12.39 -6.41 9.87
N ILE A 3 -11.60 -7.17 10.62
CA ILE A 3 -11.34 -8.59 10.31
C ILE A 3 -12.59 -9.44 10.47
N ASN A 4 -13.31 -9.28 11.59
CA ASN A 4 -14.41 -10.20 11.93
C ASN A 4 -15.73 -9.87 11.22
N ASN A 5 -16.01 -8.58 10.93
CA ASN A 5 -17.32 -8.17 10.41
C ASN A 5 -17.33 -7.95 8.89
N LEU A 6 -16.17 -7.67 8.27
CA LEU A 6 -16.07 -7.37 6.84
C LEU A 6 -15.34 -8.46 6.04
N ASN A 7 -14.93 -9.56 6.66
CA ASN A 7 -14.06 -10.58 6.04
C ASN A 7 -12.83 -9.93 5.33
N TYR A 8 -12.26 -8.90 5.97
CA TYR A 8 -11.16 -8.15 5.40
C TYR A 8 -9.88 -9.00 5.38
N ASN A 9 -9.42 -9.34 4.20
CA ASN A 9 -8.24 -10.21 3.99
C ASN A 9 -7.21 -9.61 3.01
N ALA A 10 -7.37 -8.34 2.63
CA ALA A 10 -6.51 -7.68 1.65
C ALA A 10 -4.99 -7.83 1.95
N PRO A 11 -4.49 -7.63 3.19
CA PRO A 11 -3.07 -7.78 3.47
C PRO A 11 -2.53 -9.18 3.19
N ASN A 12 -3.29 -10.23 3.53
CA ASN A 12 -2.86 -11.61 3.32
C ASN A 12 -2.91 -12.00 1.84
N GLN A 13 -3.98 -11.60 1.12
CA GLN A 13 -4.09 -11.84 -0.33
C GLN A 13 -2.94 -11.15 -1.06
N LEU A 14 -2.62 -9.90 -0.70
CA LEU A 14 -1.49 -9.18 -1.29
C LEU A 14 -0.16 -9.86 -0.97
N LYS A 15 0.01 -10.38 0.25
CA LYS A 15 1.20 -11.15 0.63
C LYS A 15 1.34 -12.45 -0.17
N GLU A 16 0.24 -13.19 -0.36
CA GLU A 16 0.23 -14.40 -1.18
C GLU A 16 0.58 -14.11 -2.65
N LEU A 17 0.01 -13.04 -3.23
CA LEU A 17 0.32 -12.60 -4.57
C LEU A 17 1.80 -12.21 -4.70
N PHE A 18 2.32 -11.50 -3.72
CA PHE A 18 3.72 -11.12 -3.65
C PHE A 18 4.65 -12.34 -3.58
N ASP A 19 4.37 -13.29 -2.68
CA ASP A 19 5.19 -14.51 -2.54
C ASP A 19 5.20 -15.35 -3.82
N LYS A 20 4.08 -15.44 -4.55
CA LYS A 20 3.99 -16.11 -5.85
C LYS A 20 4.82 -15.41 -6.94
N SER A 21 5.02 -14.09 -6.82
CA SER A 21 5.76 -13.29 -7.80
C SER A 21 7.28 -13.38 -7.63
N LEU A 22 7.74 -13.89 -6.50
CA LEU A 22 9.15 -13.96 -6.14
C LEU A 22 9.61 -15.41 -5.99
N LYS A 23 10.65 -15.80 -6.73
CA LYS A 23 11.22 -17.15 -6.65
C LYS A 23 11.88 -17.45 -5.30
N GLU A 24 12.53 -16.45 -4.70
CA GLU A 24 13.07 -16.48 -3.34
C GLU A 24 13.06 -15.05 -2.77
N THR A 25 12.48 -14.85 -1.59
CA THR A 25 12.55 -13.57 -0.90
C THR A 25 13.58 -13.67 0.22
N GLY A 26 14.68 -12.96 0.07
CA GLY A 26 15.57 -12.63 1.18
C GLY A 26 14.89 -11.71 2.21
N VAL A 27 15.67 -11.15 3.09
CA VAL A 27 15.25 -10.13 4.04
C VAL A 27 15.34 -8.76 3.36
N PHE A 28 14.28 -7.95 3.48
CA PHE A 28 14.28 -6.56 3.03
C PHE A 28 14.99 -5.69 4.05
N LYS A 29 15.91 -4.86 3.59
CA LYS A 29 16.69 -3.99 4.46
C LYS A 29 15.88 -2.81 4.96
N ASN A 30 15.13 -2.16 4.07
CA ASN A 30 14.31 -1.00 4.40
C ASN A 30 12.95 -1.13 3.72
N ALA A 31 11.89 -1.19 4.51
CA ALA A 31 10.52 -1.18 4.00
C ALA A 31 9.72 -0.01 4.53
N ILE A 32 8.73 0.43 3.74
CA ILE A 32 7.81 1.48 4.12
C ILE A 32 6.36 1.05 3.83
N ASP A 33 5.47 1.27 4.80
CA ASP A 33 4.04 0.98 4.74
C ASP A 33 3.27 2.29 4.72
N ILE A 34 2.71 2.63 3.58
CA ILE A 34 2.02 3.89 3.31
C ILE A 34 0.53 3.74 3.63
N GLY A 35 0.04 4.51 4.60
CA GLY A 35 -1.30 4.34 5.16
C GLY A 35 -1.39 3.08 6.01
N CYS A 36 -0.41 2.88 6.90
CA CYS A 36 -0.26 1.66 7.68
C CYS A 36 -1.42 1.38 8.66
N GLY A 37 -2.26 2.38 8.93
CA GLY A 37 -3.40 2.27 9.83
C GLY A 37 -3.01 1.72 11.19
N THR A 38 -3.69 0.66 11.61
CA THR A 38 -3.39 -0.08 12.85
C THR A 38 -2.27 -1.10 12.68
N GLY A 39 -1.55 -1.12 11.56
CA GLY A 39 -0.49 -2.08 11.25
C GLY A 39 -1.00 -3.44 10.76
N LEU A 40 -2.20 -3.50 10.19
CA LEU A 40 -2.71 -4.74 9.58
C LEU A 40 -2.01 -5.04 8.25
N SER A 41 -1.73 -4.01 7.45
CA SER A 41 -1.02 -4.09 6.17
C SER A 41 0.39 -4.67 6.31
N GLY A 42 1.15 -4.17 7.30
CA GLY A 42 2.52 -4.58 7.54
C GLY A 42 2.67 -5.94 8.23
N SER A 43 1.64 -6.39 8.96
CA SER A 43 1.71 -7.62 9.77
C SER A 43 2.12 -8.89 9.01
N PRO A 44 1.70 -9.13 7.76
CA PRO A 44 2.15 -10.31 7.02
C PRO A 44 3.61 -10.27 6.56
N PHE A 45 4.23 -9.08 6.55
CA PHE A 45 5.56 -8.86 5.96
C PHE A 45 6.68 -8.69 6.99
N TYR A 46 6.39 -8.19 8.20
CA TYR A 46 7.39 -7.66 9.15
C TYR A 46 8.54 -8.61 9.49
N LYS A 47 8.29 -9.94 9.50
CA LYS A 47 9.33 -10.93 9.82
C LYS A 47 10.48 -11.00 8.80
N LYS A 48 10.26 -10.45 7.60
CA LYS A 48 11.25 -10.38 6.51
C LYS A 48 11.80 -8.97 6.30
N ILE A 49 11.66 -8.08 7.29
CA ILE A 49 12.05 -6.67 7.19
C ILE A 49 12.94 -6.30 8.36
N GLU A 50 14.11 -5.71 8.09
CA GLU A 50 15.03 -5.23 9.13
C GLU A 50 14.59 -3.86 9.67
N ASN A 51 14.32 -2.90 8.78
CA ASN A 51 13.92 -1.55 9.12
C ASN A 51 12.57 -1.24 8.50
N PHE A 52 11.54 -1.18 9.31
CA PHE A 52 10.17 -0.98 8.86
C PHE A 52 9.61 0.37 9.33
N VAL A 53 9.18 1.20 8.38
CA VAL A 53 8.56 2.50 8.64
C VAL A 53 7.08 2.42 8.29
N GLY A 54 6.20 2.90 9.19
CA GLY A 54 4.78 3.09 8.91
C GLY A 54 4.44 4.57 8.85
N ILE A 55 3.63 4.97 7.86
CA ILE A 55 3.08 6.31 7.71
C ILE A 55 1.56 6.23 7.80
N ASP A 56 0.93 7.07 8.60
CA ASP A 56 -0.53 7.23 8.60
C ASP A 56 -0.93 8.65 9.02
N LEU A 57 -2.05 9.13 8.49
CA LEU A 57 -2.60 10.44 8.82
C LEU A 57 -3.22 10.46 10.23
N SER A 58 -3.70 9.31 10.71
CA SER A 58 -4.42 9.18 11.98
C SER A 58 -3.50 8.81 13.14
N GLU A 59 -3.29 9.74 14.06
CA GLU A 59 -2.53 9.49 15.28
C GLU A 59 -3.14 8.36 16.13
N ASN A 60 -4.47 8.25 16.16
CA ASN A 60 -5.16 7.17 16.86
C ASN A 60 -4.83 5.80 16.27
N MET A 61 -4.75 5.69 14.94
CA MET A 61 -4.35 4.45 14.27
C MET A 61 -2.88 4.11 14.58
N LEU A 62 -1.99 5.09 14.54
CA LEU A 62 -0.58 4.90 14.87
C LEU A 62 -0.37 4.47 16.34
N THR A 63 -1.19 4.97 17.27
CA THR A 63 -1.17 4.51 18.67
C THR A 63 -1.47 3.01 18.79
N ILE A 64 -2.38 2.49 17.97
CA ILE A 64 -2.69 1.05 17.90
C ILE A 64 -1.56 0.30 17.20
N ALA A 65 -1.05 0.82 16.07
CA ALA A 65 0.06 0.22 15.33
C ALA A 65 1.32 0.06 16.21
N LYS A 66 1.62 1.06 17.04
CA LYS A 66 2.74 1.04 17.99
C LYS A 66 2.69 -0.17 18.93
N LYS A 67 1.49 -0.55 19.40
CA LYS A 67 1.31 -1.71 20.29
C LYS A 67 1.65 -3.04 19.65
N LYS A 68 1.64 -3.12 18.30
CA LYS A 68 2.03 -4.34 17.57
C LYS A 68 3.54 -4.56 17.53
N ASN A 69 4.33 -3.53 17.78
CA ASN A 69 5.79 -3.57 17.82
C ASN A 69 6.43 -4.19 16.55
N ILE A 70 5.86 -3.87 15.38
CA ILE A 70 6.37 -4.35 14.08
C ILE A 70 7.08 -3.26 13.28
N TYR A 71 6.87 -1.98 13.62
CA TYR A 71 7.52 -0.83 12.97
C TYR A 71 8.64 -0.27 13.84
N ASN A 72 9.80 -0.02 13.23
CA ASN A 72 10.92 0.68 13.88
C ASN A 72 10.66 2.18 14.01
N ARG A 73 9.86 2.76 13.09
CA ARG A 73 9.47 4.17 13.10
C ARG A 73 8.04 4.31 12.60
N LEU A 74 7.26 5.14 13.28
CA LEU A 74 5.92 5.56 12.86
C LEU A 74 5.94 7.07 12.60
N VAL A 75 5.33 7.49 11.50
CA VAL A 75 5.26 8.88 11.05
C VAL A 75 3.79 9.29 10.96
N ASN A 76 3.40 10.30 11.73
CA ASN A 76 2.07 10.89 11.60
C ASN A 76 2.09 12.00 10.56
N GLY A 77 1.29 11.88 9.52
CA GLY A 77 1.18 12.89 8.49
C GLY A 77 0.57 12.41 7.18
N ASP A 78 0.34 13.37 6.29
CA ASP A 78 -0.08 13.11 4.91
C ASP A 78 0.99 12.29 4.19
N ALA A 79 0.55 11.23 3.50
CA ALA A 79 1.44 10.27 2.85
C ALA A 79 2.33 10.94 1.78
N ASN A 80 1.74 11.80 0.95
CA ASN A 80 2.48 12.45 -0.12
C ASN A 80 3.54 13.43 0.41
N LEU A 81 3.19 14.18 1.46
CA LEU A 81 4.11 15.12 2.11
C LEU A 81 5.22 14.37 2.87
N ALA A 82 4.89 13.29 3.55
CA ALA A 82 5.86 12.45 4.27
C ALA A 82 6.87 11.83 3.29
N LEU A 83 6.40 11.27 2.17
CA LEU A 83 7.26 10.69 1.13
C LEU A 83 8.15 11.74 0.45
N LYS A 84 7.62 12.94 0.18
CA LYS A 84 8.39 14.05 -0.41
C LYS A 84 9.58 14.45 0.48
N ASN A 85 9.42 14.37 1.79
CA ASN A 85 10.44 14.74 2.77
C ASN A 85 11.32 13.56 3.23
N GLU A 86 11.00 12.33 2.82
CA GLU A 86 11.75 11.14 3.19
C GLU A 86 13.14 11.15 2.52
N LYS A 87 14.17 10.80 3.31
CA LYS A 87 15.57 10.79 2.86
C LYS A 87 16.12 9.37 2.69
N LYS A 88 15.49 8.38 3.33
CA LYS A 88 15.89 6.99 3.16
C LYS A 88 15.37 6.43 1.85
N ILE A 89 16.06 5.43 1.34
CA ILE A 89 15.64 4.64 0.19
C ILE A 89 15.19 3.26 0.64
N TYR A 90 14.25 2.69 -0.09
CA TYR A 90 13.52 1.48 0.28
C TYR A 90 13.60 0.43 -0.81
N ASP A 91 13.70 -0.82 -0.39
CA ASP A 91 13.66 -2.02 -1.24
C ASP A 91 12.26 -2.68 -1.25
N LEU A 92 11.40 -2.33 -0.28
CA LEU A 92 10.00 -2.75 -0.25
C LEU A 92 9.08 -1.58 0.12
N ILE A 93 8.10 -1.30 -0.73
CA ILE A 93 7.05 -0.29 -0.51
C ILE A 93 5.70 -1.00 -0.49
N ILE A 94 4.93 -0.80 0.57
CA ILE A 94 3.61 -1.41 0.79
C ILE A 94 2.56 -0.31 0.89
N SER A 95 1.38 -0.50 0.28
CA SER A 95 0.23 0.38 0.48
C SER A 95 -1.07 -0.39 0.29
N VAL A 96 -1.77 -0.68 1.38
CA VAL A 96 -3.03 -1.45 1.35
C VAL A 96 -4.19 -0.57 1.78
N ASP A 97 -5.22 -0.49 0.94
CA ASP A 97 -6.45 0.29 1.18
C ASP A 97 -6.22 1.80 1.45
N THR A 98 -5.12 2.36 0.94
CA THR A 98 -4.77 3.78 1.13
C THR A 98 -5.13 4.59 -0.11
N PHE A 99 -4.82 4.10 -1.30
CA PHE A 99 -5.03 4.85 -2.54
C PHE A 99 -6.51 5.06 -2.89
N ILE A 100 -7.40 4.32 -2.26
CA ILE A 100 -8.85 4.56 -2.34
C ILE A 100 -9.28 5.93 -1.78
N TYR A 101 -8.43 6.60 -1.02
CA TYR A 101 -8.68 7.96 -0.50
C TYR A 101 -8.02 9.05 -1.33
N ILE A 102 -7.28 8.70 -2.39
CA ILE A 102 -6.52 9.63 -3.23
C ILE A 102 -6.97 9.44 -4.69
N GLY A 103 -7.51 10.48 -5.33
CA GLY A 103 -7.94 10.41 -6.72
C GLY A 103 -6.77 10.42 -7.68
N ASN A 104 -6.01 11.52 -7.73
CA ASN A 104 -4.83 11.61 -8.58
C ASN A 104 -3.60 11.04 -7.86
N LEU A 105 -3.06 9.93 -8.39
CA LEU A 105 -1.92 9.22 -7.82
C LEU A 105 -0.57 9.63 -8.43
N GLU A 106 -0.53 10.54 -9.40
CA GLU A 106 0.71 10.89 -10.11
C GLU A 106 1.81 11.38 -9.17
N ALA A 107 1.50 12.36 -8.30
CA ALA A 107 2.48 12.94 -7.38
C ALA A 107 2.99 11.94 -6.34
N ILE A 108 2.10 11.09 -5.80
CA ILE A 108 2.52 10.11 -4.79
C ILE A 108 3.37 9.00 -5.42
N PHE A 109 3.06 8.55 -6.65
CA PHE A 109 3.88 7.56 -7.36
C PHE A 109 5.25 8.12 -7.75
N GLU A 110 5.33 9.39 -8.14
CA GLU A 110 6.61 10.08 -8.35
C GLU A 110 7.46 10.11 -7.07
N ASN A 111 6.85 10.43 -5.92
CA ASN A 111 7.56 10.43 -4.65
C ASN A 111 7.96 9.02 -4.20
N ILE A 112 7.13 8.00 -4.45
CA ILE A 112 7.48 6.59 -4.23
C ILE A 112 8.71 6.22 -5.08
N LYS A 113 8.75 6.62 -6.35
CA LYS A 113 9.91 6.36 -7.22
C LYS A 113 11.19 6.98 -6.68
N LYS A 114 11.13 8.20 -6.16
CA LYS A 114 12.31 8.91 -5.61
C LYS A 114 12.95 8.18 -4.41
N ILE A 115 12.14 7.49 -3.62
CA ILE A 115 12.59 6.73 -2.45
C ILE A 115 12.86 5.25 -2.75
N SER A 116 12.67 4.79 -3.98
CA SER A 116 12.85 3.40 -4.40
C SER A 116 14.26 3.13 -4.90
N ILE A 117 14.88 2.03 -4.49
CA ILE A 117 16.09 1.54 -5.15
C ILE A 117 15.75 0.87 -6.50
N THR A 118 16.78 0.57 -7.32
CA THR A 118 16.58 0.03 -8.68
C THR A 118 15.79 -1.28 -8.70
N GLU A 119 16.00 -2.16 -7.74
CA GLU A 119 15.33 -3.48 -7.65
C GLU A 119 14.31 -3.53 -6.50
N SER A 120 13.67 -2.39 -6.22
CA SER A 120 12.63 -2.34 -5.19
C SER A 120 11.32 -2.96 -5.66
N PHE A 121 10.55 -3.47 -4.70
CA PHE A 121 9.18 -3.93 -4.90
C PHE A 121 8.20 -2.89 -4.40
N PHE A 122 7.22 -2.56 -5.22
CA PHE A 122 6.09 -1.73 -4.85
C PHE A 122 4.81 -2.56 -4.95
N ILE A 123 4.18 -2.85 -3.82
CA ILE A 123 2.97 -3.65 -3.71
C ILE A 123 1.84 -2.82 -3.11
N PHE A 124 0.69 -2.82 -3.77
CA PHE A 124 -0.42 -1.97 -3.34
C PHE A 124 -1.79 -2.48 -3.80
N THR A 125 -2.84 -1.91 -3.23
CA THR A 125 -4.21 -2.13 -3.66
C THR A 125 -4.88 -0.82 -4.07
N THR A 126 -5.80 -0.91 -5.04
CA THR A 126 -6.75 0.14 -5.40
C THR A 126 -8.14 -0.46 -5.53
N GLU A 127 -9.19 0.35 -5.45
CA GLU A 127 -10.52 -0.05 -5.88
C GLU A 127 -10.59 0.11 -7.40
N HIS A 128 -10.98 -0.95 -8.11
CA HIS A 128 -11.00 -0.96 -9.58
C HIS A 128 -12.36 -0.53 -10.14
N TYR A 129 -12.36 0.09 -11.33
CA TYR A 129 -13.54 0.28 -12.16
C TYR A 129 -13.16 0.31 -13.65
N TYR A 130 -14.13 -0.02 -14.50
CA TYR A 130 -13.96 0.05 -15.94
C TYR A 130 -14.31 1.47 -16.42
N GLY A 131 -13.28 2.27 -16.78
CA GLY A 131 -13.44 3.65 -17.27
C GLY A 131 -12.10 4.38 -17.34
N ASP A 132 -12.16 5.70 -17.53
CA ASP A 132 -10.96 6.53 -17.67
C ASP A 132 -10.43 6.99 -16.31
N LYS A 133 -9.11 7.01 -16.18
CA LYS A 133 -8.37 7.55 -15.02
C LYS A 133 -8.90 7.06 -13.66
N PHE A 134 -9.60 7.91 -12.92
CA PHE A 134 -10.14 7.63 -11.60
C PHE A 134 -11.50 8.30 -11.40
N LYS A 135 -12.29 7.77 -10.47
CA LYS A 135 -13.65 8.21 -10.17
C LYS A 135 -13.89 8.25 -8.68
N LEU A 136 -14.51 9.33 -8.20
CA LEU A 136 -15.04 9.40 -6.83
C LEU A 136 -16.39 8.69 -6.76
N ASN A 137 -16.49 7.66 -5.93
CA ASN A 137 -17.72 6.90 -5.70
C ASN A 137 -18.60 7.57 -4.64
N LYS A 138 -19.88 7.17 -4.61
CA LYS A 138 -20.82 7.59 -3.55
C LYS A 138 -20.40 7.18 -2.14
N SER A 139 -19.53 6.20 -2.03
CA SER A 139 -18.91 5.78 -0.76
C SER A 139 -17.88 6.77 -0.19
N GLY A 140 -17.50 7.82 -0.95
CA GLY A 140 -16.45 8.74 -0.62
C GLY A 140 -15.03 8.20 -0.93
N ARG A 141 -14.95 7.06 -1.62
CA ARG A 141 -13.68 6.45 -2.06
C ARG A 141 -13.48 6.61 -3.56
N TYR A 142 -12.22 6.64 -3.97
CA TYR A 142 -11.84 6.64 -5.38
C TYR A 142 -11.61 5.21 -5.88
N SER A 143 -12.08 4.97 -7.11
CA SER A 143 -11.68 3.81 -7.90
C SER A 143 -10.79 4.27 -9.04
N HIS A 144 -9.85 3.41 -9.44
CA HIS A 144 -8.85 3.70 -10.48
C HIS A 144 -8.96 2.65 -11.58
N SER A 145 -8.87 3.11 -12.85
CA SER A 145 -8.82 2.17 -13.97
C SER A 145 -7.43 1.53 -14.07
N TYR A 146 -7.39 0.31 -14.60
CA TYR A 146 -6.14 -0.40 -14.85
C TYR A 146 -5.20 0.40 -15.77
N ASP A 147 -5.74 0.98 -16.84
CA ASP A 147 -4.96 1.75 -17.82
C ASP A 147 -4.32 3.00 -17.20
N TYR A 148 -5.04 3.66 -16.29
CA TYR A 148 -4.48 4.79 -15.53
C TYR A 148 -3.33 4.34 -14.62
N ILE A 149 -3.53 3.27 -13.85
CA ILE A 149 -2.49 2.72 -12.97
C ILE A 149 -1.27 2.28 -13.79
N LYS A 150 -1.49 1.53 -14.88
CA LYS A 150 -0.42 1.12 -15.79
C LYS A 150 0.37 2.31 -16.33
N LYS A 151 -0.33 3.33 -16.81
CA LYS A 151 0.30 4.54 -17.35
C LYS A 151 1.21 5.23 -16.32
N ILE A 152 0.75 5.42 -15.08
CA ILE A 152 1.56 6.10 -14.06
C ILE A 152 2.73 5.22 -13.58
N LEU A 153 2.59 3.90 -13.57
CA LEU A 153 3.69 2.97 -13.30
C LEU A 153 4.74 3.05 -14.40
N ASP A 154 4.34 3.02 -15.68
CA ASP A 154 5.24 3.12 -16.84
C ASP A 154 6.03 4.46 -16.83
N ILE A 155 5.35 5.59 -16.56
CA ILE A 155 5.99 6.92 -16.45
C ILE A 155 7.06 6.92 -15.36
N ASN A 156 6.83 6.24 -14.24
CA ASN A 156 7.77 6.14 -13.12
C ASN A 156 8.74 4.94 -13.26
N SER A 157 8.81 4.30 -14.43
CA SER A 157 9.72 3.17 -14.70
C SER A 157 9.53 1.97 -13.75
N PHE A 158 8.30 1.72 -13.31
CA PHE A 158 7.92 0.49 -12.63
C PHE A 158 7.40 -0.53 -13.64
N LYS A 159 7.83 -1.78 -13.47
CA LYS A 159 7.34 -2.92 -14.26
C LYS A 159 6.31 -3.70 -13.44
N ILE A 160 5.13 -3.93 -14.02
CA ILE A 160 4.12 -4.80 -13.41
C ILE A 160 4.62 -6.25 -13.48
N LEU A 161 4.82 -6.87 -12.33
CA LEU A 161 5.18 -8.28 -12.21
C LEU A 161 3.95 -9.17 -12.10
N ASN A 162 2.94 -8.72 -11.38
CA ASN A 162 1.68 -9.42 -11.20
C ASN A 162 0.53 -8.44 -10.96
N PHE A 163 -0.67 -8.84 -11.34
CA PHE A 163 -1.91 -8.11 -11.15
C PHE A 163 -3.04 -9.11 -10.93
N GLU A 164 -3.89 -8.85 -9.94
CA GLU A 164 -5.05 -9.67 -9.64
C GLU A 164 -6.24 -8.79 -9.24
N GLU A 165 -7.40 -9.09 -9.81
CA GLU A 165 -8.67 -8.54 -9.34
C GLU A 165 -9.31 -9.50 -8.34
N SER A 166 -9.61 -9.01 -7.15
CA SER A 166 -10.24 -9.82 -6.11
C SER A 166 -11.19 -9.01 -5.23
N ASN A 167 -12.09 -9.72 -4.56
CA ASN A 167 -12.98 -9.12 -3.57
C ASN A 167 -12.26 -9.02 -2.22
N LEU A 168 -11.81 -7.82 -1.85
CA LEU A 168 -11.00 -7.60 -0.65
C LEU A 168 -11.81 -7.50 0.64
N ARG A 169 -13.10 -7.10 0.54
CA ARG A 169 -13.99 -6.93 1.70
C ARG A 169 -15.47 -6.98 1.30
N LYS A 170 -16.32 -7.31 2.25
CA LYS A 170 -17.77 -7.15 2.11
C LYS A 170 -18.20 -5.76 2.57
N GLU A 171 -19.07 -5.10 1.79
CA GLU A 171 -19.72 -3.87 2.20
C GLU A 171 -21.22 -4.12 2.39
N LYS A 172 -21.75 -3.81 3.58
CA LYS A 172 -23.16 -4.05 3.94
C LYS A 172 -23.61 -5.48 3.60
N GLY A 173 -22.72 -6.47 3.84
CA GLY A 173 -23.02 -7.88 3.58
C GLY A 173 -22.94 -8.33 2.10
N LYS A 174 -22.55 -7.45 1.17
CA LYS A 174 -22.34 -7.76 -0.26
C LYS A 174 -20.85 -7.66 -0.62
N TRP A 175 -20.44 -8.54 -1.56
CA TRP A 175 -19.15 -8.46 -2.24
C TRP A 175 -19.17 -7.35 -3.27
#